data_c187b83d5e5d5b6aa298ce1218b0d173
#
_entry.id   c187b83d5e5d5b6aa298ce1218b0d173
#
_cell.length_a   1.000
_cell.length_b   1.000
_cell.length_c   1.000
_cell.angle_alpha   90.00
_cell.angle_beta   90.00
_cell.angle_gamma   90.00
#
_symmetry.space_group_name_H-M   'P 1'
#
loop_
_entity.id
_entity.type
_entity.pdbx_description
1 polymer ?
#
loop_
_entity_poly.entity_id
_entity_poly.type
_entity_poly.pdbx_seq_one_letter_code
_entity_poly.pdbx_strand_id
1 'polypeptide(L)'
;IVVMYAVLFLNRRSALYLVLLKALFALLTRGVTAGFLSLCGGALSLAVFCLLLALPFTITGYIFSVSGALAHNCGQLLGAAALLSDKMAITYAPILLIAGLIVGSCTYMVSRLIFPAVKRIIPPKSKAESKITF
;
A
#
# COMPACT_ATOMS: atom_id res chain seq x y z
N ILE A 1 2.67 -3.19 -4.27
CA ILE A 1 2.90 -4.65 -4.34
C ILE A 1 3.63 -5.16 -3.10
N VAL A 2 4.81 -4.61 -2.74
CA VAL A 2 5.65 -5.15 -1.66
C VAL A 2 4.94 -5.18 -0.30
N VAL A 3 4.30 -4.08 0.11
CA VAL A 3 3.55 -4.02 1.38
C VAL A 3 2.33 -4.95 1.34
N MET A 4 1.63 -5.01 0.22
CA MET A 4 0.52 -5.93 0.00
C MET A 4 0.96 -7.39 0.15
N TYR A 5 2.07 -7.77 -0.50
CA TYR A 5 2.67 -9.09 -0.37
C TYR A 5 3.02 -9.41 1.09
N ALA A 6 3.66 -8.49 1.80
CA ALA A 6 4.06 -8.71 3.17
C ALA A 6 2.87 -8.91 4.12
N VAL A 7 1.77 -8.17 3.92
CA VAL A 7 0.55 -8.33 4.71
C VAL A 7 -0.11 -9.68 4.47
N LEU A 8 -0.12 -10.16 3.22
CA LEU A 8 -0.80 -11.39 2.81
C LEU A 8 0.00 -12.66 3.13
N PHE A 9 1.29 -12.65 2.83
CA PHE A 9 2.12 -13.86 2.88
C PHE A 9 3.00 -13.97 4.13
N LEU A 10 3.43 -12.83 4.72
CA LEU A 10 4.25 -12.85 5.91
C LEU A 10 3.40 -12.62 7.17
N ASN A 11 3.49 -11.42 7.72
CA ASN A 11 2.77 -10.99 8.91
C ASN A 11 2.59 -9.47 8.92
N ARG A 12 1.62 -8.96 9.69
CA ARG A 12 1.41 -7.52 9.88
C ARG A 12 2.68 -6.80 10.39
N ARG A 13 3.46 -7.45 11.27
CA ARG A 13 4.73 -6.90 11.79
C ARG A 13 5.78 -6.74 10.69
N SER A 14 5.92 -7.74 9.81
CA SER A 14 6.83 -7.67 8.66
C SER A 14 6.44 -6.59 7.67
N ALA A 15 5.13 -6.40 7.44
CA ALA A 15 4.62 -5.31 6.62
C ALA A 15 4.95 -3.93 7.21
N LEU A 16 4.86 -3.77 8.53
CA LEU A 16 5.25 -2.54 9.22
C LEU A 16 6.75 -2.26 9.06
N TYR A 17 7.61 -3.26 9.26
CA TYR A 17 9.06 -3.10 9.03
C TYR A 17 9.37 -2.68 7.59
N LEU A 18 8.66 -3.24 6.60
CA LEU A 18 8.84 -2.85 5.20
C LEU A 18 8.40 -1.40 4.92
N VAL A 19 7.32 -0.94 5.55
CA VAL A 19 6.90 0.47 5.46
C VAL A 19 7.98 1.38 6.04
N LEU A 20 8.51 1.05 7.20
CA LEU A 20 9.59 1.82 7.85
C LEU A 20 10.87 1.80 7.02
N LEU A 21 11.29 0.65 6.53
CA LEU A 21 12.47 0.50 5.69
C LEU A 21 12.35 1.29 4.38
N LYS A 22 11.19 1.24 3.74
CA LYS A 22 10.89 2.03 2.54
C LYS A 22 10.95 3.53 2.82
N ALA A 23 10.41 3.97 3.95
CA ALA A 23 10.44 5.38 4.35
C ALA A 23 11.86 5.84 4.66
N LEU A 24 12.65 5.00 5.36
CA LEU A 24 14.07 5.27 5.63
C LEU A 24 14.89 5.35 4.33
N PHE A 25 14.65 4.44 3.39
CA PHE A 25 15.30 4.49 2.08
C PHE A 25 14.96 5.77 1.32
N ALA A 26 13.68 6.18 1.33
CA ALA A 26 13.25 7.45 0.72
C ALA A 26 13.88 8.66 1.41
N LEU A 27 14.02 8.62 2.74
CA LEU A 27 14.70 9.64 3.54
C LEU A 27 16.16 9.81 3.10
N LEU A 28 16.88 8.70 2.97
CA LEU A 28 18.31 8.70 2.63
C LEU A 28 18.58 9.10 1.17
N THR A 29 17.69 8.71 0.25
CA THR A 29 17.90 8.92 -1.19
C THR A 29 17.28 10.19 -1.73
N ARG A 30 16.17 10.66 -1.14
CA ARG A 30 15.37 11.79 -1.65
C ARG A 30 15.16 12.91 -0.62
N GLY A 31 15.69 12.74 0.60
CA GLY A 31 15.61 13.74 1.66
C GLY A 31 14.41 13.58 2.59
N VAL A 32 14.35 14.45 3.60
CA VAL A 32 13.41 14.36 4.73
C VAL A 32 11.96 14.41 4.30
N THR A 33 11.61 15.30 3.39
CA THR A 33 10.24 15.44 2.88
C THR A 33 9.75 14.16 2.23
N ALA A 34 10.55 13.55 1.36
CA ALA A 34 10.18 12.30 0.69
C ALA A 34 10.06 11.12 1.66
N GLY A 35 10.93 11.05 2.67
CA GLY A 35 10.87 10.07 3.74
C GLY A 35 9.56 10.19 4.54
N PHE A 36 9.20 11.40 4.94
CA PHE A 36 7.97 11.67 5.67
C PHE A 36 6.72 11.31 4.84
N LEU A 37 6.66 11.74 3.58
CA LEU A 37 5.54 11.40 2.67
C LEU A 37 5.44 9.89 2.44
N SER A 38 6.57 9.20 2.29
CA SER A 38 6.62 7.75 2.14
C SER A 38 6.10 7.03 3.40
N LEU A 39 6.41 7.56 4.58
CA LEU A 39 5.91 7.04 5.86
C LEU A 39 4.40 7.22 5.98
N CYS A 40 3.88 8.43 5.75
CA CYS A 40 2.45 8.72 5.81
C CYS A 40 1.65 7.84 4.82
N GLY A 41 2.10 7.76 3.57
CA GLY A 41 1.46 6.92 2.56
C GLY A 41 1.52 5.43 2.91
N GLY A 42 2.67 4.95 3.37
CA GLY A 42 2.84 3.56 3.77
C GLY A 42 2.02 3.18 5.00
N ALA A 43 1.96 4.04 6.01
CA ALA A 43 1.18 3.83 7.23
C ALA A 43 -0.32 3.77 6.92
N LEU A 44 -0.84 4.71 6.12
CA LEU A 44 -2.26 4.72 5.77
C LEU A 44 -2.63 3.52 4.88
N SER A 45 -1.79 3.16 3.92
CA SER A 45 -1.99 1.96 3.11
C SER A 45 -2.01 0.69 3.96
N LEU A 46 -1.08 0.55 4.91
CA LEU A 46 -1.04 -0.59 5.83
C LEU A 46 -2.28 -0.64 6.73
N ALA A 47 -2.73 0.50 7.25
CA ALA A 47 -3.95 0.59 8.06
C ALA A 47 -5.18 0.13 7.27
N VAL A 48 -5.33 0.57 6.01
CA VAL A 48 -6.42 0.15 5.13
C VAL A 48 -6.35 -1.35 4.82
N PHE A 49 -5.16 -1.91 4.55
CA PHE A 49 -5.01 -3.35 4.37
C PHE A 49 -5.42 -4.14 5.62
N CYS A 50 -4.99 -3.69 6.80
CA CYS A 50 -5.38 -4.34 8.05
C CYS A 50 -6.89 -4.25 8.31
N LEU A 51 -7.51 -3.12 7.99
CA LEU A 51 -8.95 -2.92 8.12
C LEU A 51 -9.72 -3.85 7.18
N LEU A 52 -9.35 -3.90 5.90
CA LEU A 52 -9.98 -4.78 4.91
C LEU A 52 -9.87 -6.25 5.31
N LEU A 53 -8.72 -6.69 5.83
CA LEU A 53 -8.55 -8.06 6.31
C LEU A 53 -9.28 -8.37 7.61
N ALA A 54 -9.67 -7.36 8.38
CA ALA A 54 -10.50 -7.52 9.58
C ALA A 54 -11.98 -7.79 9.24
N LEU A 55 -12.42 -7.43 8.03
CA LEU A 55 -13.80 -7.65 7.59
C LEU A 55 -14.13 -9.15 7.52
N PRO A 56 -15.40 -9.55 7.81
CA PRO A 56 -15.80 -10.95 7.87
C PRO A 56 -16.04 -11.62 6.51
N PHE A 57 -15.92 -10.88 5.39
CA PHE A 57 -16.18 -11.38 4.05
C PHE A 57 -14.93 -11.42 3.17
N THR A 58 -15.00 -12.18 2.08
CA THR A 58 -13.93 -12.28 1.08
C THR A 58 -13.91 -11.02 0.20
N ILE A 59 -12.72 -10.52 -0.10
CA ILE A 59 -12.49 -9.32 -0.88
C ILE A 59 -11.80 -9.69 -2.18
N THR A 60 -12.22 -9.08 -3.29
CA THR A 60 -11.53 -9.25 -4.57
C THR A 60 -10.14 -8.60 -4.50
N GLY A 61 -9.13 -9.28 -5.03
CA GLY A 61 -7.76 -8.77 -5.09
C GLY A 61 -7.65 -7.42 -5.79
N TYR A 62 -8.55 -7.13 -6.74
CA TYR A 62 -8.66 -5.83 -7.38
C TYR A 62 -9.00 -4.73 -6.37
N ILE A 63 -10.08 -4.89 -5.61
CA ILE A 63 -10.51 -3.92 -4.58
C ILE A 63 -9.40 -3.74 -3.55
N PHE A 64 -8.79 -4.82 -3.10
CA PHE A 64 -7.69 -4.77 -2.14
C PHE A 64 -6.49 -3.96 -2.67
N SER A 65 -6.09 -4.21 -3.90
CA SER A 65 -4.96 -3.54 -4.56
C SER A 65 -5.20 -2.05 -4.77
N VAL A 66 -6.38 -1.70 -5.32
CA VAL A 66 -6.77 -0.31 -5.60
C VAL A 66 -6.94 0.48 -4.32
N SER A 67 -7.62 -0.08 -3.31
CA SER A 67 -7.78 0.58 -2.01
C SER A 67 -6.44 0.88 -1.34
N GLY A 68 -5.48 -0.06 -1.41
CA GLY A 68 -4.13 0.16 -0.88
C GLY A 68 -3.35 1.25 -1.61
N ALA A 69 -3.49 1.32 -2.94
CA ALA A 69 -2.83 2.37 -3.75
C ALA A 69 -3.45 3.75 -3.50
N LEU A 70 -4.78 3.84 -3.45
CA LEU A 70 -5.49 5.08 -3.12
C LEU A 70 -5.15 5.55 -1.70
N ALA A 71 -5.19 4.66 -0.72
CA ALA A 71 -4.81 4.97 0.66
C ALA A 71 -3.37 5.47 0.75
N HIS A 72 -2.45 4.87 -0.01
CA HIS A 72 -1.06 5.34 -0.09
C HIS A 72 -0.97 6.78 -0.59
N ASN A 73 -1.65 7.09 -1.69
CA ASN A 73 -1.65 8.44 -2.27
C ASN A 73 -2.36 9.45 -1.35
N CYS A 74 -3.48 9.06 -0.73
CA CYS A 74 -4.15 9.90 0.27
C CYS A 74 -3.24 10.19 1.47
N GLY A 75 -2.50 9.19 1.97
CA GLY A 75 -1.54 9.37 3.06
C GLY A 75 -0.40 10.33 2.68
N GLN A 76 0.12 10.23 1.45
CA GLN A 76 1.11 11.19 0.94
C GLN A 76 0.52 12.60 0.83
N LEU A 77 -0.72 12.72 0.38
CA LEU A 77 -1.41 14.02 0.26
C LEU A 77 -1.61 14.68 1.63
N LEU A 78 -2.04 13.92 2.63
CA LEU A 78 -2.15 14.40 4.01
C LEU A 78 -0.79 14.83 4.58
N GLY A 79 0.26 14.05 4.33
CA GLY A 79 1.62 14.41 4.69
C GLY A 79 2.10 15.67 3.98
N ALA A 80 1.77 15.85 2.71
CA ALA A 80 2.10 17.05 1.94
C ALA A 80 1.34 18.29 2.46
N ALA A 81 0.07 18.16 2.80
CA ALA A 81 -0.72 19.24 3.40
C ALA A 81 -0.10 19.71 4.72
N ALA A 82 0.34 18.76 5.55
CA ALA A 82 0.98 19.08 6.84
C ALA A 82 2.34 19.76 6.71
N LEU A 83 3.12 19.46 5.64
CA LEU A 83 4.48 20.00 5.47
C LEU A 83 4.54 21.25 4.58
N LEU A 84 3.70 21.35 3.57
CA LEU A 84 3.81 22.39 2.54
C LEU A 84 2.69 23.42 2.67
N SER A 85 1.52 23.09 2.20
CA SER A 85 0.29 23.87 2.39
C SER A 85 -0.92 23.12 1.86
N ASP A 86 -2.09 23.43 2.45
CA ASP A 86 -3.36 22.81 2.05
C ASP A 86 -3.72 23.08 0.58
N LYS A 87 -3.44 24.30 0.10
CA LYS A 87 -3.74 24.68 -1.29
C LYS A 87 -2.99 23.81 -2.30
N MET A 88 -1.71 23.55 -2.08
CA MET A 88 -0.92 22.65 -2.95
C MET A 88 -1.44 21.23 -2.91
N ALA A 89 -1.71 20.71 -1.71
CA ALA A 89 -2.24 19.36 -1.56
C ALA A 89 -3.57 19.18 -2.31
N ILE A 90 -4.51 20.11 -2.18
CA ILE A 90 -5.81 20.07 -2.87
C ILE A 90 -5.65 20.11 -4.39
N THR A 91 -4.74 20.94 -4.90
CA THR A 91 -4.48 21.06 -6.35
C THR A 91 -3.95 19.75 -6.95
N TYR A 92 -3.10 19.02 -6.22
CA TYR A 92 -2.54 17.75 -6.68
C TYR A 92 -3.43 16.53 -6.40
N ALA A 93 -4.46 16.66 -5.55
CA ALA A 93 -5.35 15.57 -5.15
C ALA A 93 -5.95 14.79 -6.33
N PRO A 94 -6.57 15.42 -7.35
CA PRO A 94 -7.21 14.67 -8.45
C PRO A 94 -6.18 13.87 -9.26
N ILE A 95 -4.99 14.43 -9.49
CA ILE A 95 -3.92 13.76 -10.22
C ILE A 95 -3.43 12.52 -9.45
N LEU A 96 -3.21 12.65 -8.13
CA LEU A 96 -2.78 11.53 -7.28
C LEU A 96 -3.85 10.44 -7.18
N LEU A 97 -5.13 10.79 -7.15
CA LEU A 97 -6.22 9.81 -7.11
C LEU A 97 -6.29 9.01 -8.41
N ILE A 98 -6.22 9.69 -9.56
CA ILE A 98 -6.18 9.01 -10.87
C ILE A 98 -4.95 8.12 -10.97
N ALA A 99 -3.78 8.61 -10.59
CA ALA A 99 -2.55 7.82 -10.54
C ALA A 99 -2.69 6.60 -9.62
N GLY A 100 -3.35 6.76 -8.47
CA GLY A 100 -3.65 5.66 -7.54
C GLY A 100 -4.51 4.56 -8.15
N LEU A 101 -5.52 4.92 -8.93
CA LEU A 101 -6.36 3.96 -9.66
C LEU A 101 -5.55 3.19 -10.70
N ILE A 102 -4.73 3.89 -11.49
CA ILE A 102 -3.87 3.27 -12.52
C ILE A 102 -2.87 2.31 -11.86
N VAL A 103 -2.12 2.80 -10.87
CA VAL A 103 -1.12 2.00 -10.16
C VAL A 103 -1.76 0.83 -9.42
N GLY A 104 -2.92 1.02 -8.80
CA GLY A 104 -3.69 -0.04 -8.14
C GLY A 104 -4.11 -1.14 -9.11
N SER A 105 -4.60 -0.77 -10.29
CA SER A 105 -4.99 -1.69 -11.34
C SER A 105 -3.78 -2.46 -11.90
N CYS A 106 -2.68 -1.77 -12.19
CA CYS A 106 -1.43 -2.41 -12.60
C CYS A 106 -0.90 -3.37 -11.51
N THR A 107 -0.95 -2.94 -10.24
CA THR A 107 -0.56 -3.77 -9.10
C THR A 107 -1.39 -5.05 -9.03
N TYR A 108 -2.69 -4.97 -9.25
CA TYR A 108 -3.55 -6.14 -9.31
C TYR A 108 -3.16 -7.09 -10.45
N MET A 109 -2.96 -6.57 -11.66
CA MET A 109 -2.56 -7.40 -12.81
C MET A 109 -1.26 -8.17 -12.54
N VAL A 110 -0.24 -7.45 -12.04
CA VAL A 110 1.05 -8.05 -11.69
C VAL A 110 0.91 -9.06 -10.56
N SER A 111 0.12 -8.75 -9.53
CA SER A 111 -0.11 -9.66 -8.41
C SER A 111 -0.82 -10.94 -8.83
N ARG A 112 -1.79 -10.85 -9.73
CA ARG A 112 -2.49 -12.01 -10.29
C ARG A 112 -1.54 -12.98 -11.04
N LEU A 113 -0.49 -12.45 -11.65
CA LEU A 113 0.52 -13.27 -12.35
C LEU A 113 1.56 -13.84 -11.37
N ILE A 114 2.01 -13.04 -10.40
CA ILE A 114 3.14 -13.39 -9.53
C ILE A 114 2.70 -14.26 -8.34
N PHE A 115 1.57 -13.97 -7.72
CA PHE A 115 1.17 -14.65 -6.48
C PHE A 115 0.97 -16.15 -6.60
N PRO A 116 0.41 -16.71 -7.69
CA PRO A 116 0.35 -18.16 -7.86
C PRO A 116 1.74 -18.82 -7.91
N ALA A 117 2.71 -18.17 -8.54
CA ALA A 117 4.08 -18.68 -8.62
C ALA A 117 4.78 -18.59 -7.26
N VAL A 118 4.64 -17.45 -6.56
CA VAL A 118 5.22 -17.25 -5.22
C VAL A 118 4.63 -18.23 -4.20
N LYS A 119 3.31 -18.48 -4.26
CA LYS A 119 2.61 -19.41 -3.39
C LYS A 119 3.13 -20.85 -3.48
N ARG A 120 3.62 -21.24 -4.66
CA ARG A 120 4.27 -22.56 -4.87
C ARG A 120 5.61 -22.67 -4.17
N ILE A 121 6.35 -21.56 -4.08
CA ILE A 121 7.71 -21.52 -3.53
C ILE A 121 7.68 -21.22 -2.03
N ILE A 122 6.85 -20.27 -1.63
CA ILE A 122 6.74 -19.78 -0.24
C ILE A 122 5.29 -19.92 0.19
N PRO A 123 4.94 -20.94 0.97
CA PRO A 123 3.58 -21.07 1.49
C PRO A 123 3.23 -19.89 2.41
N PRO A 124 2.02 -19.34 2.33
CA PRO A 124 1.62 -18.20 3.13
C PRO A 124 1.60 -18.55 4.62
N LYS A 125 2.28 -17.74 5.43
CA LYS A 125 2.27 -17.85 6.89
C LYS A 125 1.04 -17.22 7.53
N SER A 126 0.27 -16.44 6.77
CA SER A 126 -0.89 -15.72 7.25
C SER A 126 -2.18 -16.29 6.65
N LYS A 127 -3.24 -16.40 7.48
CA LYS A 127 -4.60 -16.70 7.02
C LYS A 127 -5.22 -15.53 6.20
N ALA A 128 -4.51 -14.42 6.06
CA ALA A 128 -4.99 -13.24 5.36
C ALA A 128 -5.21 -13.50 3.85
N GLU A 129 -4.37 -14.35 3.26
CA GLU A 129 -4.46 -14.69 1.84
C GLU A 129 -5.74 -15.44 1.47
N SER A 130 -6.27 -16.28 2.37
CA SER A 130 -7.52 -17.01 2.12
C SER A 130 -8.76 -16.11 2.02
N LYS A 131 -8.66 -14.86 2.45
CA LYS A 131 -9.72 -13.86 2.36
C LYS A 131 -9.74 -13.10 1.04
N ILE A 132 -8.75 -13.29 0.17
CA ILE A 132 -8.62 -12.52 -1.06
C ILE A 132 -8.65 -13.46 -2.26
N THR A 133 -9.55 -13.13 -3.19
CA THR A 133 -9.70 -13.84 -4.48
C THR A 133 -8.99 -13.02 -5.57
N PHE A 134 -7.91 -13.58 -6.13
CA PHE A 134 -7.15 -13.00 -7.26
C PHE A 134 -7.62 -13.53 -8.61
#